data_9138657af6967c2d9bd68a4f5351214e
#
_entry.id   9138657af6967c2d9bd68a4f5351214e
#
_cell.length_a   1.000
_cell.length_b   1.000
_cell.length_c   1.000
_cell.angle_alpha   90.00
_cell.angle_beta   90.00
_cell.angle_gamma   90.00
#
_symmetry.space_group_name_H-M   'P 1'
#
loop_
_entity.id
_entity.type
_entity.pdbx_description
1 polymer ?
#
loop_
_entity_poly.entity_id
_entity_poly.type
_entity_poly.pdbx_seq_one_letter_code
_entity_poly.pdbx_strand_id
1 'polypeptide(L)'
;MIPSFSSILVSVTEGCHVGCAHCGFIGSSRDRETDELELEDWVQQACEFGIPSIIFTGGEPFERYEVLRKGVLAAIERDVPSSVFTSSYWATSVHTAESMLSGLRGLRHLYLSTDAFHQRRVPYEYVHNVIAAADRLQIPEVTLCITYSTEVQRCEVRENYRTYGSRVRYYESRVIPTPFIGKALNGEDPGLAPVEENFKCSCWLKTPIINPNGDVCACHAGKVGAHGDIRKLPYWLGNLRESSFHTIMEAARYNAPYQYLRTHGPKGIARLYQHYPELQQKVGRDQFTGPCDLCFSTLSTLAGREALNDYCQQSETQNRIAVRLAVCHREAPVLFRGESEIPK
;
A
#
# COMPACT_ATOMS: atom_id res chain seq x y z
N MET A 1 -4.22 22.62 -7.31
CA MET A 1 -4.28 21.32 -8.04
C MET A 1 -3.78 20.27 -7.06
N ILE A 2 -4.62 19.33 -6.75
CA ILE A 2 -4.45 18.29 -5.76
C ILE A 2 -3.47 17.24 -6.32
N PRO A 3 -2.61 16.61 -5.49
CA PRO A 3 -1.75 15.52 -5.96
C PRO A 3 -2.54 14.50 -6.76
N SER A 4 -2.09 14.16 -7.97
CA SER A 4 -2.77 13.18 -8.82
C SER A 4 -2.50 11.77 -8.30
N PHE A 5 -3.35 11.28 -7.41
CA PHE A 5 -3.39 9.88 -7.03
C PHE A 5 -4.25 9.10 -8.01
N SER A 6 -3.78 7.94 -8.44
CA SER A 6 -4.59 7.04 -9.27
C SER A 6 -5.64 6.28 -8.46
N SER A 7 -5.39 6.10 -7.17
CA SER A 7 -6.25 5.40 -6.23
C SER A 7 -5.81 5.67 -4.78
N ILE A 8 -6.66 5.31 -3.86
CA ILE A 8 -6.32 5.19 -2.44
C ILE A 8 -6.59 3.76 -1.97
N LEU A 9 -5.75 3.27 -1.07
CA LEU A 9 -6.03 2.04 -0.35
C LEU A 9 -6.75 2.34 0.95
N VAL A 10 -7.74 1.52 1.27
CA VAL A 10 -8.46 1.60 2.53
C VAL A 10 -8.35 0.23 3.21
N SER A 11 -7.61 0.20 4.31
CA SER A 11 -7.46 -1.00 5.12
C SER A 11 -8.65 -1.14 6.06
N VAL A 12 -9.49 -2.12 5.80
CA VAL A 12 -10.72 -2.37 6.58
C VAL A 12 -10.41 -2.92 7.97
N THR A 13 -9.36 -3.73 8.08
CA THR A 13 -8.94 -4.38 9.32
C THR A 13 -7.47 -4.75 9.26
N GLU A 14 -6.83 -4.88 10.41
CA GLU A 14 -5.50 -5.50 10.50
C GLU A 14 -5.59 -7.02 10.77
N GLY A 15 -6.76 -7.52 11.12
CA GLY A 15 -7.01 -8.94 11.35
C GLY A 15 -6.89 -9.77 10.08
N CYS A 16 -6.26 -10.94 10.19
CA CYS A 16 -6.24 -11.97 9.14
C CYS A 16 -5.87 -13.32 9.74
N HIS A 17 -6.80 -14.26 9.72
CA HIS A 17 -6.54 -15.60 10.23
C HIS A 17 -5.81 -16.51 9.21
N VAL A 18 -5.71 -16.10 7.95
CA VAL A 18 -4.96 -16.85 6.93
C VAL A 18 -3.48 -16.95 7.29
N GLY A 19 -2.88 -15.86 7.77
CA GLY A 19 -1.54 -15.86 8.34
C GLY A 19 -0.45 -16.33 7.38
N CYS A 20 -0.47 -15.85 6.15
CA CYS A 20 0.51 -16.21 5.11
C CYS A 20 1.93 -15.86 5.53
N ALA A 21 2.89 -16.78 5.26
CA ALA A 21 4.26 -16.62 5.70
C ALA A 21 5.00 -15.40 5.14
N HIS A 22 4.65 -14.97 3.91
CA HIS A 22 5.25 -13.82 3.23
C HIS A 22 4.57 -12.49 3.57
N CYS A 23 3.46 -12.52 4.32
CA CYS A 23 2.67 -11.33 4.57
C CYS A 23 3.36 -10.38 5.55
N GLY A 24 3.43 -9.11 5.18
CA GLY A 24 3.88 -8.04 6.05
C GLY A 24 2.91 -7.66 7.16
N PHE A 25 1.66 -8.11 7.05
CA PHE A 25 0.67 -7.98 8.12
C PHE A 25 0.91 -9.08 9.13
N ILE A 26 1.61 -8.76 10.18
CA ILE A 26 1.68 -9.62 11.36
C ILE A 26 0.39 -9.36 12.09
N GLY A 27 -0.43 -10.40 12.26
CA GLY A 27 -1.69 -10.33 13.00
C GLY A 27 -1.54 -9.51 14.26
N SER A 28 -1.78 -8.26 14.11
CA SER A 28 -1.61 -7.24 15.11
C SER A 28 -2.88 -7.17 15.94
N SER A 29 -2.75 -6.58 17.06
CA SER A 29 -3.80 -6.35 18.01
C SER A 29 -5.05 -5.81 17.31
N ARG A 30 -6.20 -6.41 17.63
CA ARG A 30 -7.52 -5.90 17.26
C ARG A 30 -7.82 -4.50 17.84
N ASP A 31 -6.85 -3.90 18.51
CA ASP A 31 -6.97 -2.62 19.22
C ASP A 31 -7.01 -1.39 18.29
N ARG A 32 -6.89 -1.61 16.96
CA ARG A 32 -6.87 -0.55 15.95
C ARG A 32 -7.94 -0.69 14.88
N GLU A 33 -9.04 -1.33 15.23
CA GLU A 33 -10.13 -1.53 14.28
C GLU A 33 -10.92 -0.23 14.07
N THR A 34 -11.38 -0.01 12.85
CA THR A 34 -12.37 1.01 12.52
C THR A 34 -13.78 0.44 12.66
N ASP A 35 -14.76 1.27 12.90
CA ASP A 35 -16.16 0.88 12.82
C ASP A 35 -16.78 1.24 11.43
N GLU A 36 -18.03 0.88 11.26
CA GLU A 36 -18.76 1.07 9.99
C GLU A 36 -18.95 2.54 9.65
N LEU A 37 -19.21 3.38 10.65
CA LEU A 37 -19.48 4.81 10.45
C LEU A 37 -18.19 5.57 10.16
N GLU A 38 -17.12 5.25 10.88
CA GLU A 38 -15.80 5.84 10.62
C GLU A 38 -15.34 5.51 9.20
N LEU A 39 -15.42 4.24 8.78
CA LEU A 39 -14.99 3.86 7.44
C LEU A 39 -15.82 4.51 6.34
N GLU A 40 -17.13 4.56 6.53
CA GLU A 40 -18.05 5.24 5.62
C GLU A 40 -17.68 6.72 5.47
N ASP A 41 -17.47 7.44 6.56
CA ASP A 41 -17.05 8.85 6.57
C ASP A 41 -15.70 9.05 5.88
N TRP A 42 -14.69 8.22 6.18
CA TRP A 42 -13.37 8.34 5.55
C TRP A 42 -13.41 8.10 4.05
N VAL A 43 -14.22 7.14 3.60
CA VAL A 43 -14.44 6.89 2.17
C VAL A 43 -15.12 8.08 1.52
N GLN A 44 -16.11 8.66 2.17
CA GLN A 44 -16.81 9.86 1.68
C GLN A 44 -15.84 11.03 1.50
N GLN A 45 -15.02 11.32 2.52
CA GLN A 45 -14.02 12.39 2.47
C GLN A 45 -13.01 12.16 1.33
N ALA A 46 -12.57 10.90 1.10
CA ALA A 46 -11.67 10.58 -0.01
C ALA A 46 -12.33 10.80 -1.38
N CYS A 47 -13.61 10.42 -1.54
CA CYS A 47 -14.37 10.67 -2.75
C CYS A 47 -14.56 12.16 -3.01
N GLU A 48 -14.93 12.94 -2.00
CA GLU A 48 -15.12 14.39 -2.08
C GLU A 48 -13.81 15.13 -2.42
N PHE A 49 -12.68 14.59 -1.98
CA PHE A 49 -11.36 15.07 -2.37
C PHE A 49 -11.05 14.83 -3.86
N GLY A 50 -11.80 13.96 -4.54
CA GLY A 50 -11.64 13.64 -5.94
C GLY A 50 -10.68 12.48 -6.21
N ILE A 51 -10.58 11.52 -5.29
CA ILE A 51 -9.83 10.27 -5.52
C ILE A 51 -10.51 9.46 -6.64
N PRO A 52 -9.80 9.07 -7.72
CA PRO A 52 -10.40 8.43 -8.89
C PRO A 52 -10.89 6.99 -8.64
N SER A 53 -10.31 6.28 -7.68
CA SER A 53 -10.74 4.93 -7.32
C SER A 53 -10.32 4.55 -5.90
N ILE A 54 -11.07 3.65 -5.28
CA ILE A 54 -10.78 3.14 -3.94
C ILE A 54 -10.52 1.65 -4.01
N ILE A 55 -9.47 1.21 -3.31
CA ILE A 55 -9.08 -0.19 -3.22
C ILE A 55 -9.16 -0.62 -1.76
N PHE A 56 -10.17 -1.41 -1.43
CA PHE A 56 -10.30 -1.98 -0.09
C PHE A 56 -9.32 -3.13 0.10
N THR A 57 -8.65 -3.13 1.23
CA THR A 57 -7.63 -4.10 1.59
C THR A 57 -7.57 -4.23 3.11
N GLY A 58 -6.56 -4.85 3.64
CA GLY A 58 -6.40 -4.98 5.09
C GLY A 58 -5.50 -6.15 5.40
N GLY A 59 -5.74 -6.75 6.55
CA GLY A 59 -5.44 -8.15 6.77
C GLY A 59 -6.28 -8.97 5.80
N GLU A 60 -7.53 -9.26 6.19
CA GLU A 60 -8.53 -9.82 5.27
C GLU A 60 -9.83 -9.04 5.41
N PRO A 61 -10.23 -8.23 4.40
CA PRO A 61 -11.40 -7.35 4.51
C PRO A 61 -12.70 -8.08 4.83
N PHE A 62 -12.85 -9.31 4.36
CA PHE A 62 -14.06 -10.11 4.58
C PHE A 62 -14.21 -10.63 6.02
N GLU A 63 -13.20 -10.48 6.88
CA GLU A 63 -13.37 -10.71 8.33
C GLU A 63 -14.26 -9.65 8.99
N ARG A 64 -14.33 -8.46 8.36
CA ARG A 64 -15.18 -7.35 8.79
C ARG A 64 -16.15 -6.99 7.65
N TYR A 65 -16.92 -7.98 7.23
CA TYR A 65 -17.75 -7.87 6.03
C TYR A 65 -18.70 -6.66 6.03
N GLU A 66 -19.39 -6.35 7.14
CA GLU A 66 -20.30 -5.22 7.18
C GLU A 66 -19.56 -3.88 7.07
N VAL A 67 -18.39 -3.76 7.69
CA VAL A 67 -17.52 -2.59 7.55
C VAL A 67 -17.06 -2.43 6.10
N LEU A 68 -16.59 -3.51 5.46
CA LEU A 68 -16.24 -3.53 4.04
C LEU A 68 -17.43 -3.10 3.17
N ARG A 69 -18.60 -3.70 3.41
CA ARG A 69 -19.81 -3.42 2.64
C ARG A 69 -20.21 -1.95 2.71
N LYS A 70 -20.18 -1.37 3.90
CA LYS A 70 -20.46 0.08 4.09
C LYS A 70 -19.49 0.96 3.30
N GLY A 71 -18.19 0.68 3.39
CA GLY A 71 -17.18 1.42 2.63
C GLY A 71 -17.37 1.29 1.11
N VAL A 72 -17.63 0.08 0.60
CA VAL A 72 -17.88 -0.14 -0.83
C VAL A 72 -19.12 0.63 -1.30
N LEU A 73 -20.23 0.57 -0.55
CA LEU A 73 -21.45 1.28 -0.89
C LEU A 73 -21.26 2.81 -0.86
N ALA A 74 -20.53 3.34 0.12
CA ALA A 74 -20.20 4.76 0.20
C ALA A 74 -19.42 5.28 -1.02
N ALA A 75 -18.51 4.46 -1.58
CA ALA A 75 -17.81 4.79 -2.82
C ALA A 75 -18.74 4.75 -4.03
N ILE A 76 -19.61 3.73 -4.12
CA ILE A 76 -20.54 3.56 -5.25
C ILE A 76 -21.59 4.69 -5.29
N GLU A 77 -22.11 5.10 -4.15
CA GLU A 77 -23.08 6.22 -4.04
C GLU A 77 -22.49 7.55 -4.55
N ARG A 78 -21.16 7.63 -4.67
CA ARG A 78 -20.44 8.80 -5.20
C ARG A 78 -19.82 8.57 -6.58
N ASP A 79 -20.25 7.50 -7.27
CA ASP A 79 -19.75 7.11 -8.59
C ASP A 79 -18.23 6.88 -8.63
N VAL A 80 -17.61 6.53 -7.48
CA VAL A 80 -16.18 6.24 -7.40
C VAL A 80 -15.96 4.74 -7.55
N PRO A 81 -15.23 4.27 -8.58
CA PRO A 81 -14.93 2.86 -8.77
C PRO A 81 -14.24 2.25 -7.56
N SER A 82 -14.73 1.09 -7.11
CA SER A 82 -14.17 0.37 -5.98
C SER A 82 -13.66 -1.01 -6.38
N SER A 83 -12.63 -1.46 -5.68
CA SER A 83 -11.98 -2.75 -5.84
C SER A 83 -11.70 -3.36 -4.48
N VAL A 84 -11.56 -4.68 -4.41
CA VAL A 84 -11.25 -5.38 -3.14
C VAL A 84 -10.12 -6.38 -3.36
N PHE A 85 -9.13 -6.36 -2.46
CA PHE A 85 -8.15 -7.43 -2.30
C PHE A 85 -8.65 -8.45 -1.27
N THR A 86 -8.63 -9.74 -1.61
CA THR A 86 -9.01 -10.82 -0.68
C THR A 86 -8.22 -12.09 -0.92
N SER A 87 -8.05 -12.88 0.13
CA SER A 87 -7.50 -14.24 0.04
C SER A 87 -8.52 -15.26 -0.42
N SER A 88 -9.80 -14.91 -0.50
CA SER A 88 -10.92 -15.80 -0.85
C SER A 88 -11.25 -16.89 0.18
N TYR A 89 -10.70 -16.86 1.40
CA TYR A 89 -10.89 -17.92 2.41
C TYR A 89 -12.36 -18.20 2.76
N TRP A 90 -13.20 -17.19 2.62
CA TRP A 90 -14.62 -17.21 2.92
C TRP A 90 -15.47 -17.89 1.84
N ALA A 91 -14.92 -18.09 0.65
CA ALA A 91 -15.63 -18.60 -0.53
C ALA A 91 -15.66 -20.14 -0.59
N THR A 92 -16.19 -20.78 0.46
CA THR A 92 -16.23 -22.24 0.60
C THR A 92 -17.11 -22.95 -0.45
N SER A 93 -18.00 -22.21 -1.11
CA SER A 93 -18.80 -22.65 -2.25
C SER A 93 -19.10 -21.46 -3.18
N VAL A 94 -19.49 -21.76 -4.42
CA VAL A 94 -19.96 -20.72 -5.37
C VAL A 94 -21.15 -19.96 -4.79
N HIS A 95 -22.07 -20.65 -4.12
CA HIS A 95 -23.24 -20.03 -3.50
C HIS A 95 -22.84 -19.04 -2.39
N THR A 96 -21.92 -19.44 -1.52
CA THR A 96 -21.40 -18.55 -0.47
C THR A 96 -20.70 -17.35 -1.09
N ALA A 97 -19.88 -17.57 -2.12
CA ALA A 97 -19.19 -16.50 -2.83
C ALA A 97 -20.17 -15.52 -3.49
N GLU A 98 -21.20 -16.02 -4.14
CA GLU A 98 -22.25 -15.22 -4.78
C GLU A 98 -23.06 -14.40 -3.74
N SER A 99 -23.43 -15.01 -2.62
CA SER A 99 -24.12 -14.33 -1.52
C SER A 99 -23.31 -13.16 -0.97
N MET A 100 -22.03 -13.39 -0.66
CA MET A 100 -21.15 -12.34 -0.13
C MET A 100 -20.90 -11.22 -1.14
N LEU A 101 -20.60 -11.55 -2.39
CA LEU A 101 -20.33 -10.56 -3.42
C LEU A 101 -21.58 -9.79 -3.85
N SER A 102 -22.76 -10.37 -3.77
CA SER A 102 -24.01 -9.68 -4.10
C SER A 102 -24.30 -8.49 -3.19
N GLY A 103 -23.81 -8.52 -1.95
CA GLY A 103 -23.86 -7.37 -1.03
C GLY A 103 -22.90 -6.24 -1.37
N LEU A 104 -21.95 -6.46 -2.28
CA LEU A 104 -20.98 -5.48 -2.78
C LEU A 104 -21.31 -5.02 -4.20
N ARG A 105 -22.61 -4.83 -4.50
CA ARG A 105 -23.09 -4.45 -5.84
C ARG A 105 -22.40 -3.18 -6.32
N GLY A 106 -21.93 -3.20 -7.59
CA GLY A 106 -21.21 -2.10 -8.20
C GLY A 106 -19.69 -2.20 -8.05
N LEU A 107 -19.19 -3.22 -7.35
CA LEU A 107 -17.76 -3.51 -7.32
C LEU A 107 -17.22 -3.72 -8.74
N ARG A 108 -16.13 -3.03 -9.05
CA ARG A 108 -15.56 -3.03 -10.41
C ARG A 108 -14.47 -4.07 -10.59
N HIS A 109 -13.72 -4.39 -9.54
CA HIS A 109 -12.54 -5.23 -9.66
C HIS A 109 -12.30 -6.05 -8.38
N LEU A 110 -11.97 -7.32 -8.56
CA LEU A 110 -11.51 -8.23 -7.52
C LEU A 110 -10.03 -8.56 -7.74
N TYR A 111 -9.24 -8.37 -6.71
CA TYR A 111 -7.86 -8.85 -6.61
C TYR A 111 -7.84 -10.07 -5.70
N LEU A 112 -7.61 -11.25 -6.27
CA LEU A 112 -7.65 -12.51 -5.56
C LEU A 112 -6.21 -12.99 -5.30
N SER A 113 -5.83 -13.01 -4.04
CA SER A 113 -4.52 -13.54 -3.64
C SER A 113 -4.51 -15.06 -3.80
N THR A 114 -3.62 -15.57 -4.63
CA THR A 114 -3.47 -16.98 -4.89
C THR A 114 -2.03 -17.31 -5.23
N ASP A 115 -1.34 -17.96 -4.31
CA ASP A 115 0.06 -18.36 -4.45
C ASP A 115 0.39 -19.51 -3.49
N ALA A 116 1.59 -20.06 -3.58
CA ALA A 116 2.02 -21.17 -2.74
C ALA A 116 1.95 -20.89 -1.23
N PHE A 117 1.98 -19.62 -0.82
CA PHE A 117 1.87 -19.24 0.60
C PHE A 117 0.41 -19.23 1.07
N HIS A 118 -0.50 -18.78 0.20
CA HIS A 118 -1.94 -18.78 0.48
C HIS A 118 -2.50 -20.20 0.46
N GLN A 119 -2.08 -21.06 -0.48
CA GLN A 119 -2.58 -22.43 -0.65
C GLN A 119 -2.38 -23.33 0.57
N ARG A 120 -1.53 -22.94 1.51
CA ARG A 120 -1.40 -23.65 2.79
C ARG A 120 -2.65 -23.53 3.67
N ARG A 121 -3.50 -22.55 3.43
CA ARG A 121 -4.70 -22.23 4.22
C ARG A 121 -5.96 -22.05 3.40
N VAL A 122 -5.82 -21.61 2.15
CA VAL A 122 -6.93 -21.31 1.26
C VAL A 122 -6.80 -22.20 0.01
N PRO A 123 -7.62 -23.25 -0.13
CA PRO A 123 -7.61 -24.13 -1.30
C PRO A 123 -7.85 -23.37 -2.61
N TYR A 124 -7.27 -23.82 -3.71
CA TYR A 124 -7.53 -23.24 -5.05
C TYR A 124 -9.01 -23.19 -5.38
N GLU A 125 -9.78 -24.17 -4.93
CA GLU A 125 -11.24 -24.24 -5.10
C GLU A 125 -11.95 -22.98 -4.62
N TYR A 126 -11.51 -22.36 -3.53
CA TYR A 126 -12.15 -21.14 -3.00
C TYR A 126 -11.96 -19.97 -3.98
N VAL A 127 -10.80 -19.86 -4.61
CA VAL A 127 -10.56 -18.84 -5.64
C VAL A 127 -11.40 -19.14 -6.89
N HIS A 128 -11.53 -20.40 -7.28
CA HIS A 128 -12.43 -20.81 -8.38
C HIS A 128 -13.89 -20.44 -8.08
N ASN A 129 -14.34 -20.63 -6.84
CA ASN A 129 -15.70 -20.25 -6.41
C ASN A 129 -15.93 -18.74 -6.56
N VAL A 130 -14.93 -17.91 -6.18
CA VAL A 130 -15.01 -16.44 -6.34
C VAL A 130 -15.06 -16.05 -7.82
N ILE A 131 -14.24 -16.67 -8.68
CA ILE A 131 -14.26 -16.37 -10.12
C ILE A 131 -15.62 -16.72 -10.72
N ALA A 132 -16.17 -17.89 -10.38
CA ALA A 132 -17.48 -18.33 -10.87
C ALA A 132 -18.62 -17.40 -10.38
N ALA A 133 -18.57 -16.95 -9.11
CA ALA A 133 -19.53 -16.00 -8.58
C ALA A 133 -19.38 -14.61 -9.23
N ALA A 134 -18.15 -14.16 -9.47
CA ALA A 134 -17.87 -12.91 -10.16
C ALA A 134 -18.42 -12.90 -11.59
N ASP A 135 -18.35 -14.04 -12.30
CA ASP A 135 -18.95 -14.20 -13.63
C ASP A 135 -20.47 -14.07 -13.59
N ARG A 136 -21.14 -14.77 -12.66
CA ARG A 136 -22.59 -14.70 -12.50
C ARG A 136 -23.08 -13.28 -12.13
N LEU A 137 -22.32 -12.59 -11.29
CA LEU A 137 -22.62 -11.23 -10.85
C LEU A 137 -22.12 -10.16 -11.82
N GLN A 138 -21.48 -10.56 -12.92
CA GLN A 138 -20.94 -9.67 -13.95
C GLN A 138 -19.95 -8.64 -13.39
N ILE A 139 -19.12 -9.03 -12.42
CA ILE A 139 -18.03 -8.19 -11.94
C ILE A 139 -17.01 -8.03 -13.08
N PRO A 140 -16.72 -6.80 -13.54
CA PRO A 140 -15.99 -6.57 -14.79
C PRO A 140 -14.58 -7.14 -14.82
N GLU A 141 -13.86 -7.04 -13.71
CA GLU A 141 -12.44 -7.38 -13.68
C GLU A 141 -12.10 -8.30 -12.51
N VAL A 142 -11.32 -9.34 -12.82
CA VAL A 142 -10.72 -10.23 -11.83
C VAL A 142 -9.23 -10.35 -12.12
N THR A 143 -8.41 -10.06 -11.11
CA THR A 143 -6.95 -10.20 -11.18
C THR A 143 -6.48 -11.21 -10.14
N LEU A 144 -5.75 -12.21 -10.59
CA LEU A 144 -5.06 -13.16 -9.72
C LEU A 144 -3.72 -12.58 -9.31
N CYS A 145 -3.54 -12.37 -8.00
CA CYS A 145 -2.32 -11.84 -7.43
C CYS A 145 -1.45 -13.00 -6.95
N ILE A 146 -0.31 -13.19 -7.62
CA ILE A 146 0.60 -14.31 -7.38
C ILE A 146 1.92 -13.76 -6.85
N THR A 147 2.22 -14.06 -5.59
CA THR A 147 3.54 -13.81 -5.00
C THR A 147 4.34 -15.11 -5.02
N TYR A 148 5.58 -15.07 -5.51
CA TYR A 148 6.40 -16.28 -5.69
C TYR A 148 7.86 -16.06 -5.28
N SER A 149 8.50 -17.12 -4.77
CA SER A 149 9.94 -17.17 -4.55
C SER A 149 10.67 -17.77 -5.74
N THR A 150 10.06 -18.76 -6.41
CA THR A 150 10.65 -19.49 -7.55
C THR A 150 9.73 -19.47 -8.77
N GLU A 151 10.32 -19.56 -9.96
CA GLU A 151 9.55 -19.68 -11.22
C GLU A 151 8.67 -20.93 -11.26
N VAL A 152 9.08 -22.01 -10.60
CA VAL A 152 8.28 -23.24 -10.49
C VAL A 152 6.97 -22.94 -9.77
N GLN A 153 7.02 -22.30 -8.61
CA GLN A 153 5.82 -21.89 -7.86
C GLN A 153 4.89 -21.02 -8.72
N ARG A 154 5.45 -20.06 -9.45
CA ARG A 154 4.67 -19.20 -10.35
C ARG A 154 3.94 -20.00 -11.42
N CYS A 155 4.66 -20.91 -12.09
CA CYS A 155 4.10 -21.74 -13.16
C CYS A 155 3.02 -22.69 -12.63
N GLU A 156 3.24 -23.33 -11.49
CA GLU A 156 2.27 -24.24 -10.86
C GLU A 156 0.96 -23.53 -10.52
N VAL A 157 1.04 -22.33 -9.95
CA VAL A 157 -0.16 -21.53 -9.62
C VAL A 157 -0.89 -21.15 -10.91
N ARG A 158 -0.18 -20.67 -11.94
CA ARG A 158 -0.81 -20.30 -13.22
C ARG A 158 -1.53 -21.47 -13.90
N GLU A 159 -0.96 -22.67 -13.83
CA GLU A 159 -1.55 -23.85 -14.46
C GLU A 159 -2.93 -24.15 -13.87
N ASN A 160 -3.16 -23.95 -12.57
CA ASN A 160 -4.47 -24.12 -11.95
C ASN A 160 -5.56 -23.20 -12.54
N TYR A 161 -5.19 -22.06 -13.10
CA TYR A 161 -6.14 -21.06 -13.63
C TYR A 161 -6.09 -20.92 -15.17
N ARG A 162 -5.35 -21.79 -15.85
CA ARG A 162 -5.16 -21.73 -17.31
C ARG A 162 -6.47 -21.70 -18.10
N THR A 163 -7.47 -22.42 -17.62
CA THR A 163 -8.77 -22.56 -18.28
C THR A 163 -9.58 -21.26 -18.37
N TYR A 164 -9.27 -20.28 -17.54
CA TYR A 164 -9.98 -18.99 -17.55
C TYR A 164 -9.53 -18.05 -18.68
N GLY A 165 -8.37 -18.31 -19.30
CA GLY A 165 -7.88 -17.51 -20.43
C GLY A 165 -7.86 -15.99 -20.14
N SER A 166 -8.50 -15.21 -21.01
CA SER A 166 -8.58 -13.75 -20.86
C SER A 166 -9.58 -13.25 -19.82
N ARG A 167 -10.38 -14.15 -19.22
CA ARG A 167 -11.34 -13.79 -18.15
C ARG A 167 -10.64 -13.27 -16.91
N VAL A 168 -9.44 -13.77 -16.62
CA VAL A 168 -8.64 -13.32 -15.48
C VAL A 168 -7.34 -12.67 -15.96
N ARG A 169 -6.93 -11.62 -15.26
CA ARG A 169 -5.61 -11.01 -15.40
C ARG A 169 -4.67 -11.56 -14.35
N TYR A 170 -3.38 -11.41 -14.56
CA TYR A 170 -2.36 -11.84 -13.62
C TYR A 170 -1.54 -10.63 -13.17
N TYR A 171 -1.43 -10.46 -11.87
CA TYR A 171 -0.45 -9.57 -11.24
C TYR A 171 0.55 -10.44 -10.48
N GLU A 172 1.76 -10.51 -10.99
CA GLU A 172 2.79 -11.41 -10.49
C GLU A 172 3.93 -10.60 -9.89
N SER A 173 4.33 -10.97 -8.67
CA SER A 173 5.44 -10.32 -7.99
C SER A 173 6.32 -11.35 -7.29
N ARG A 174 7.63 -11.16 -7.41
CA ARG A 174 8.57 -11.91 -6.61
C ARG A 174 8.47 -11.46 -5.15
N VAL A 175 8.60 -12.39 -4.21
CA VAL A 175 8.74 -12.03 -2.79
C VAL A 175 9.95 -11.09 -2.68
N ILE A 176 9.71 -9.92 -2.11
CA ILE A 176 10.78 -8.98 -1.79
C ILE A 176 11.08 -9.19 -0.31
N PRO A 177 12.24 -9.78 0.01
CA PRO A 177 12.65 -9.90 1.38
C PRO A 177 12.86 -8.51 1.97
N THR A 178 12.12 -8.21 3.01
CA THR A 178 12.38 -7.02 3.80
C THR A 178 12.44 -7.44 5.26
N PRO A 179 13.47 -7.07 6.01
CA PRO A 179 13.63 -7.49 7.40
C PRO A 179 12.47 -7.07 8.30
N PHE A 180 11.67 -6.12 7.84
CA PHE A 180 10.56 -5.53 8.58
C PHE A 180 9.19 -5.92 8.05
N ILE A 181 9.10 -6.56 6.89
CA ILE A 181 7.85 -6.87 6.20
C ILE A 181 7.73 -8.38 6.04
N GLY A 182 7.06 -9.01 6.98
CA GLY A 182 6.63 -10.38 6.89
C GLY A 182 7.47 -11.39 7.64
N LYS A 183 6.80 -12.47 7.95
CA LYS A 183 7.42 -13.71 8.47
C LYS A 183 8.22 -14.46 7.39
N ALA A 184 8.34 -13.88 6.20
CA ALA A 184 8.54 -14.58 4.93
C ALA A 184 9.92 -15.18 4.72
N LEU A 185 10.84 -15.01 5.62
CA LEU A 185 12.22 -15.38 5.35
C LEU A 185 12.77 -16.41 6.33
N ASN A 186 11.94 -17.31 6.80
CA ASN A 186 12.44 -18.48 7.50
C ASN A 186 13.29 -19.33 6.55
N GLY A 187 14.56 -18.94 6.38
CA GLY A 187 15.60 -19.77 5.78
C GLY A 187 16.08 -19.41 4.37
N GLU A 188 15.51 -18.43 3.69
CA GLU A 188 16.07 -17.94 2.43
C GLU A 188 16.91 -16.67 2.71
N ASP A 189 18.18 -16.73 2.36
CA ASP A 189 19.05 -15.53 2.35
C ASP A 189 18.62 -14.66 1.15
N PRO A 190 18.08 -13.45 1.40
CA PRO A 190 17.61 -12.59 0.30
C PRO A 190 18.76 -12.00 -0.53
N GLY A 191 20.00 -12.26 -0.16
CA GLY A 191 21.15 -11.55 -0.69
C GLY A 191 21.13 -10.07 -0.28
N LEU A 192 22.22 -9.60 0.26
CA LEU A 192 22.44 -8.18 0.54
C LEU A 192 23.10 -7.52 -0.65
N ALA A 193 22.62 -6.36 -1.05
CA ALA A 193 23.21 -5.55 -2.11
C ALA A 193 23.57 -4.16 -1.59
N PRO A 194 24.65 -3.55 -2.08
CA PRO A 194 25.02 -2.18 -1.77
C PRO A 194 23.90 -1.20 -2.12
N VAL A 195 23.95 -0.01 -1.53
CA VAL A 195 22.98 1.06 -1.75
C VAL A 195 22.72 1.31 -3.23
N GLU A 196 23.76 1.32 -4.06
CA GLU A 196 23.71 1.64 -5.49
C GLU A 196 22.93 0.64 -6.33
N GLU A 197 22.82 -0.60 -5.90
CA GLU A 197 22.14 -1.66 -6.65
C GLU A 197 20.64 -1.73 -6.35
N ASN A 198 20.18 -1.10 -5.28
CA ASN A 198 18.79 -1.15 -4.83
C ASN A 198 17.84 -0.18 -5.55
N PHE A 199 18.22 0.38 -6.72
CA PHE A 199 17.52 1.50 -7.35
C PHE A 199 16.63 1.17 -8.52
N LYS A 200 16.54 -0.08 -8.91
CA LYS A 200 15.79 -0.46 -10.12
C LYS A 200 14.27 -0.39 -9.97
N CYS A 201 13.78 -0.13 -8.77
CA CYS A 201 12.35 -0.14 -8.47
C CYS A 201 11.76 1.28 -8.46
N SER A 202 10.62 1.46 -9.13
CA SER A 202 9.79 2.65 -8.98
C SER A 202 9.03 2.56 -7.65
N CYS A 203 9.19 3.56 -6.79
CA CYS A 203 8.44 3.62 -5.55
C CYS A 203 6.98 4.04 -5.79
N TRP A 204 6.08 3.42 -5.06
CA TRP A 204 4.64 3.56 -5.19
C TRP A 204 4.02 4.58 -4.23
N LEU A 205 4.74 5.63 -3.86
CA LEU A 205 4.16 6.74 -3.08
C LEU A 205 3.02 7.48 -3.85
N LYS A 206 2.42 6.82 -4.83
CA LYS A 206 1.29 7.31 -5.62
C LYS A 206 -0.07 6.82 -5.13
N THR A 207 -0.07 5.90 -4.17
CA THR A 207 -1.28 5.30 -3.64
C THR A 207 -1.21 5.36 -2.11
N PRO A 208 -1.72 6.43 -1.51
CA PRO A 208 -1.80 6.50 -0.05
C PRO A 208 -2.70 5.42 0.51
N ILE A 209 -2.55 5.13 1.78
CA ILE A 209 -3.37 4.17 2.50
C ILE A 209 -3.98 4.81 3.74
N ILE A 210 -5.26 4.56 3.96
CA ILE A 210 -5.96 4.78 5.23
C ILE A 210 -5.90 3.47 6.02
N ASN A 211 -5.34 3.51 7.21
CA ASN A 211 -5.27 2.37 8.11
C ASN A 211 -6.48 2.32 9.05
N PRO A 212 -6.81 1.16 9.67
CA PRO A 212 -8.00 1.04 10.51
C PRO A 212 -8.01 1.93 11.76
N ASN A 213 -6.85 2.43 12.19
CA ASN A 213 -6.72 3.39 13.27
C ASN A 213 -6.85 4.86 12.82
N GLY A 214 -7.21 5.11 11.56
CA GLY A 214 -7.34 6.43 10.96
C GLY A 214 -6.03 7.04 10.42
N ASP A 215 -4.88 6.41 10.60
CA ASP A 215 -3.62 6.92 10.04
C ASP A 215 -3.65 6.90 8.51
N VAL A 216 -3.34 8.04 7.91
CA VAL A 216 -3.13 8.18 6.48
C VAL A 216 -1.63 8.14 6.20
N CYS A 217 -1.20 7.15 5.43
CA CYS A 217 0.20 6.97 5.08
C CYS A 217 0.41 7.04 3.58
N ALA A 218 1.51 7.62 3.16
CA ALA A 218 1.87 7.75 1.75
C ALA A 218 2.32 6.43 1.10
N CYS A 219 2.58 5.42 1.90
CA CYS A 219 3.16 4.14 1.47
C CYS A 219 2.51 2.97 2.22
N HIS A 220 2.30 1.85 1.52
CA HIS A 220 1.86 0.60 2.12
C HIS A 220 2.74 0.12 3.27
N ALA A 221 4.00 0.47 3.20
CA ALA A 221 4.93 0.18 4.26
C ALA A 221 4.56 0.89 5.58
N GLY A 222 3.74 1.92 5.53
CA GLY A 222 3.09 2.47 6.71
C GLY A 222 2.22 1.47 7.49
N LYS A 223 1.74 0.42 6.83
CA LYS A 223 1.08 -0.71 7.48
C LYS A 223 2.03 -1.53 8.36
N VAL A 224 3.29 -1.56 7.98
CA VAL A 224 4.32 -2.38 8.61
C VAL A 224 5.00 -1.68 9.78
N GLY A 225 4.67 -0.41 10.00
CA GLY A 225 5.19 0.42 11.08
C GLY A 225 4.90 -0.07 12.50
N ALA A 226 4.56 -1.37 12.64
CA ALA A 226 4.34 -2.03 13.91
C ALA A 226 5.56 -2.04 14.85
N HIS A 227 6.73 -1.64 14.38
CA HIS A 227 7.96 -1.64 15.15
C HIS A 227 8.46 -0.25 15.61
N GLY A 228 7.63 0.79 15.50
CA GLY A 228 7.99 2.12 15.93
C GLY A 228 6.84 3.12 15.86
N ASP A 229 7.08 4.32 16.32
CA ASP A 229 6.13 5.41 16.20
C ASP A 229 6.08 5.89 14.75
N ILE A 230 5.08 5.39 14.02
CA ILE A 230 4.85 5.70 12.61
C ILE A 230 4.73 7.21 12.35
N ARG A 231 4.25 7.97 13.34
CA ARG A 231 4.05 9.42 13.24
C ARG A 231 5.37 10.18 13.05
N LYS A 232 6.50 9.56 13.40
CA LYS A 232 7.84 10.13 13.17
C LYS A 232 8.37 9.89 11.75
N LEU A 233 7.68 9.08 10.96
CA LEU A 233 8.15 8.70 9.64
C LEU A 233 7.63 9.68 8.58
N PRO A 234 8.45 10.06 7.59
CA PRO A 234 8.08 11.09 6.60
C PRO A 234 6.98 10.66 5.62
N TYR A 235 6.51 9.42 5.70
CA TYR A 235 5.37 8.93 4.94
C TYR A 235 4.07 8.82 5.77
N TRP A 236 4.08 9.14 7.06
CA TRP A 236 2.86 9.42 7.80
C TRP A 236 2.37 10.83 7.44
N LEU A 237 1.14 10.95 7.01
CA LEU A 237 0.58 12.21 6.52
C LEU A 237 -0.38 12.86 7.51
N GLY A 238 -1.01 12.07 8.38
CA GLY A 238 -1.95 12.53 9.38
C GLY A 238 -2.87 11.42 9.86
N ASN A 239 -3.88 11.79 10.66
CA ASN A 239 -4.88 10.85 11.18
C ASN A 239 -6.29 11.42 11.00
N LEU A 240 -7.20 10.61 10.43
CA LEU A 240 -8.57 11.02 10.11
C LEU A 240 -9.47 11.26 11.34
N ARG A 241 -9.07 10.77 12.51
CA ARG A 241 -9.73 11.10 13.78
C ARG A 241 -9.30 12.47 14.32
N GLU A 242 -8.21 13.04 13.79
CA GLU A 242 -7.64 14.32 14.22
C GLU A 242 -7.90 15.44 13.20
N SER A 243 -7.97 15.11 11.91
CA SER A 243 -8.11 16.07 10.81
C SER A 243 -8.82 15.46 9.61
N SER A 244 -9.49 16.29 8.82
CA SER A 244 -10.13 15.83 7.59
C SER A 244 -9.12 15.34 6.55
N PHE A 245 -9.55 14.43 5.67
CA PHE A 245 -8.72 13.94 4.56
C PHE A 245 -8.21 15.10 3.69
N HIS A 246 -9.05 16.10 3.43
CA HIS A 246 -8.66 17.30 2.69
C HIS A 246 -7.50 18.03 3.38
N THR A 247 -7.60 18.28 4.68
CA THR A 247 -6.57 18.97 5.45
C THR A 247 -5.25 18.20 5.43
N ILE A 248 -5.31 16.87 5.62
CA ILE A 248 -4.14 15.99 5.57
C ILE A 248 -3.45 16.06 4.20
N MET A 249 -4.22 15.98 3.13
CA MET A 249 -3.67 15.97 1.77
C MET A 249 -3.14 17.34 1.33
N GLU A 250 -3.76 18.43 1.79
CA GLU A 250 -3.23 19.79 1.58
C GLU A 250 -1.92 19.99 2.34
N ALA A 251 -1.81 19.55 3.59
CA ALA A 251 -0.54 19.58 4.33
C ALA A 251 0.55 18.76 3.64
N ALA A 252 0.20 17.55 3.16
CA ALA A 252 1.12 16.68 2.43
C ALA A 252 1.65 17.32 1.14
N ARG A 253 0.87 18.18 0.49
CA ARG A 253 1.29 18.92 -0.71
C ARG A 253 2.51 19.79 -0.47
N TYR A 254 2.60 20.40 0.71
CA TYR A 254 3.69 21.31 1.07
C TYR A 254 4.81 20.63 1.87
N ASN A 255 4.69 19.33 2.13
CA ASN A 255 5.70 18.56 2.85
C ASN A 255 6.86 18.20 1.91
N ALA A 256 7.97 18.94 1.97
CA ALA A 256 9.10 18.74 1.07
C ALA A 256 9.76 17.34 1.18
N PRO A 257 10.01 16.76 2.37
CA PRO A 257 10.45 15.38 2.51
C PRO A 257 9.54 14.37 1.82
N TYR A 258 8.23 14.45 2.02
CA TYR A 258 7.28 13.56 1.36
C TYR A 258 7.30 13.73 -0.17
N GLN A 259 7.27 14.97 -0.67
CA GLN A 259 7.32 15.23 -2.12
C GLN A 259 8.66 14.78 -2.73
N TYR A 260 9.75 14.89 -2.00
CA TYR A 260 11.03 14.35 -2.43
C TYR A 260 10.97 12.81 -2.59
N LEU A 261 10.47 12.09 -1.57
CA LEU A 261 10.30 10.64 -1.63
C LEU A 261 9.35 10.23 -2.75
N ARG A 262 8.24 10.94 -2.93
CA ARG A 262 7.26 10.69 -3.97
C ARG A 262 7.84 10.85 -5.38
N THR A 263 8.69 11.83 -5.59
CA THR A 263 9.28 12.14 -6.91
C THR A 263 10.57 11.40 -7.21
N HIS A 264 11.32 11.00 -6.20
CA HIS A 264 12.63 10.37 -6.36
C HIS A 264 12.65 8.91 -5.92
N GLY A 265 11.75 8.50 -5.02
CA GLY A 265 11.69 7.15 -4.48
C GLY A 265 12.98 6.71 -3.78
N PRO A 266 13.31 5.42 -3.80
CA PRO A 266 14.54 4.89 -3.19
C PRO A 266 15.83 5.50 -3.75
N LYS A 267 15.83 5.93 -5.02
CA LYS A 267 16.96 6.69 -5.59
C LYS A 267 17.24 7.99 -4.83
N GLY A 268 16.18 8.59 -4.27
CA GLY A 268 16.32 9.76 -3.42
C GLY A 268 17.06 9.43 -2.13
N ILE A 269 16.72 8.30 -1.50
CA ILE A 269 17.42 7.85 -0.29
C ILE A 269 18.93 7.62 -0.56
N ALA A 270 19.25 6.99 -1.68
CA ALA A 270 20.66 6.79 -2.02
C ALA A 270 21.45 8.08 -2.22
N ARG A 271 20.81 9.11 -2.76
CA ARG A 271 21.46 10.41 -2.86
C ARG A 271 21.79 11.01 -1.51
N LEU A 272 21.02 10.70 -0.46
CA LEU A 272 21.35 11.12 0.89
C LEU A 272 22.70 10.51 1.34
N TYR A 273 22.93 9.23 1.05
CA TYR A 273 24.22 8.58 1.37
C TYR A 273 25.38 9.17 0.59
N GLN A 274 25.16 9.61 -0.65
CA GLN A 274 26.20 10.30 -1.45
C GLN A 274 26.46 11.70 -0.93
N HIS A 275 25.44 12.40 -0.45
CA HIS A 275 25.55 13.77 0.03
C HIS A 275 26.04 13.87 1.49
N TYR A 276 25.71 12.85 2.30
CA TYR A 276 26.08 12.74 3.72
C TYR A 276 26.82 11.41 3.94
N PRO A 277 28.14 11.34 3.65
CA PRO A 277 28.90 10.08 3.75
C PRO A 277 28.85 9.45 5.16
N GLU A 278 28.74 10.27 6.21
CA GLU A 278 28.59 9.81 7.59
C GLU A 278 27.25 9.13 7.88
N LEU A 279 26.27 9.25 6.99
CA LEU A 279 24.95 8.64 7.16
C LEU A 279 25.04 7.12 7.22
N GLN A 280 25.95 6.52 6.45
CA GLN A 280 26.19 5.08 6.49
C GLN A 280 26.59 4.60 7.89
N GLN A 281 27.51 5.31 8.55
CA GLN A 281 27.91 4.98 9.92
C GLN A 281 26.76 5.22 10.92
N LYS A 282 26.01 6.32 10.77
CA LYS A 282 24.90 6.65 11.67
C LYS A 282 23.71 5.70 11.53
N VAL A 283 23.43 5.19 10.34
CA VAL A 283 22.40 4.17 10.08
C VAL A 283 22.90 2.77 10.49
N GLY A 284 24.21 2.57 10.51
CA GLY A 284 24.84 1.31 10.91
C GLY A 284 24.77 0.19 9.85
N ARG A 285 24.41 0.55 8.60
CA ARG A 285 24.28 -0.39 7.48
C ARG A 285 24.71 0.24 6.17
N ASP A 286 25.29 -0.59 5.30
CA ASP A 286 25.73 -0.27 3.94
C ASP A 286 25.12 -1.19 2.88
N GLN A 287 24.45 -2.25 3.32
CA GLN A 287 23.82 -3.23 2.45
C GLN A 287 22.36 -3.46 2.84
N PHE A 288 21.52 -3.65 1.85
CA PHE A 288 20.07 -3.76 1.99
C PHE A 288 19.52 -4.87 1.11
N THR A 289 18.42 -5.48 1.54
CA THR A 289 17.77 -6.56 0.78
C THR A 289 16.94 -6.03 -0.41
N GLY A 290 16.75 -4.74 -0.50
CA GLY A 290 15.98 -4.11 -1.57
C GLY A 290 15.59 -2.67 -1.27
N PRO A 291 14.91 -2.00 -2.20
CA PRO A 291 14.57 -0.58 -2.09
C PRO A 291 13.67 -0.24 -0.88
N CYS A 292 12.80 -1.16 -0.47
CA CYS A 292 11.97 -0.96 0.71
C CYS A 292 12.79 -1.04 1.99
N ASP A 293 13.72 -2.00 2.08
CA ASP A 293 14.63 -2.13 3.21
C ASP A 293 15.53 -0.90 3.34
N LEU A 294 16.11 -0.43 2.23
CA LEU A 294 16.90 0.81 2.21
C LEU A 294 16.07 2.00 2.76
N CYS A 295 14.87 2.18 2.26
CA CYS A 295 13.99 3.28 2.67
C CYS A 295 13.65 3.21 4.17
N PHE A 296 13.22 2.03 4.62
CA PHE A 296 12.82 1.83 6.02
C PHE A 296 13.99 1.93 6.99
N SER A 297 15.06 1.20 6.72
CA SER A 297 16.23 1.18 7.60
C SER A 297 16.83 2.57 7.75
N THR A 298 16.83 3.37 6.68
CA THR A 298 17.31 4.75 6.74
C THR A 298 16.35 5.65 7.52
N LEU A 299 15.08 5.68 7.13
CA LEU A 299 14.11 6.65 7.68
C LEU A 299 13.59 6.28 9.08
N SER A 300 13.78 5.05 9.53
CA SER A 300 13.52 4.68 10.91
C SER A 300 14.53 5.28 11.89
N THR A 301 15.71 5.65 11.42
CA THR A 301 16.72 6.33 12.25
C THR A 301 16.48 7.85 12.32
N LEU A 302 16.84 8.47 13.44
CA LEU A 302 16.81 9.93 13.56
C LEU A 302 17.74 10.57 12.53
N ALA A 303 18.95 10.05 12.39
CA ALA A 303 19.95 10.57 11.45
C ALA A 303 19.45 10.55 9.99
N GLY A 304 18.75 9.50 9.58
CA GLY A 304 18.17 9.42 8.24
C GLY A 304 17.07 10.44 8.00
N ARG A 305 16.22 10.70 9.00
CA ARG A 305 15.16 11.74 8.91
C ARG A 305 15.75 13.14 8.90
N GLU A 306 16.73 13.41 9.75
CA GLU A 306 17.45 14.70 9.78
C GLU A 306 18.14 14.96 8.44
N ALA A 307 18.89 13.99 7.91
CA ALA A 307 19.53 14.10 6.61
C ALA A 307 18.52 14.37 5.48
N LEU A 308 17.35 13.69 5.50
CA LEU A 308 16.29 13.94 4.53
C LEU A 308 15.73 15.36 4.66
N ASN A 309 15.46 15.81 5.86
CA ASN A 309 14.94 17.17 6.13
C ASN A 309 15.95 18.22 5.66
N ASP A 310 17.20 18.13 6.09
CA ASP A 310 18.26 19.07 5.70
C ASP A 310 18.44 19.12 4.18
N TYR A 311 18.43 17.96 3.53
CA TYR A 311 18.55 17.88 2.07
C TYR A 311 17.36 18.55 1.37
N CYS A 312 16.16 18.40 1.89
CA CYS A 312 14.94 19.00 1.35
C CYS A 312 14.82 20.52 1.64
N GLN A 313 15.57 21.07 2.59
CA GLN A 313 15.66 22.51 2.83
C GLN A 313 16.49 23.24 1.76
N GLN A 314 17.37 22.54 1.04
CA GLN A 314 18.22 23.14 0.03
C GLN A 314 17.40 23.62 -1.16
N SER A 315 17.59 24.87 -1.57
CA SER A 315 16.86 25.49 -2.69
C SER A 315 16.98 24.68 -4.00
N GLU A 316 18.14 24.10 -4.25
CA GLU A 316 18.35 23.24 -5.43
C GLU A 316 17.49 21.98 -5.37
N THR A 317 17.36 21.35 -4.21
CA THR A 317 16.52 20.17 -4.02
C THR A 317 15.05 20.54 -4.18
N GLN A 318 14.60 21.65 -3.61
CA GLN A 318 13.23 22.14 -3.76
C GLN A 318 12.87 22.43 -5.22
N ASN A 319 13.78 23.05 -5.96
CA ASN A 319 13.61 23.29 -7.40
C ASN A 319 13.52 21.97 -8.19
N ARG A 320 14.34 20.97 -7.85
CA ARG A 320 14.26 19.62 -8.47
C ARG A 320 12.94 18.94 -8.19
N ILE A 321 12.43 19.03 -6.97
CA ILE A 321 11.10 18.51 -6.61
C ILE A 321 10.03 19.20 -7.44
N ALA A 322 10.03 20.54 -7.48
CA ALA A 322 9.04 21.33 -8.22
C ALA A 322 9.01 20.97 -9.71
N VAL A 323 10.18 20.87 -10.34
CA VAL A 323 10.30 20.46 -11.75
C VAL A 323 9.74 19.04 -11.97
N ARG A 324 10.04 18.09 -11.08
CA ARG A 324 9.54 16.73 -11.21
C ARG A 324 8.03 16.63 -10.98
N LEU A 325 7.48 17.40 -10.06
CA LEU A 325 6.04 17.48 -9.87
C LEU A 325 5.36 18.00 -11.13
N ALA A 326 5.90 19.07 -11.74
CA ALA A 326 5.34 19.63 -12.96
C ALA A 326 5.44 18.66 -14.16
N VAL A 327 6.61 18.08 -14.39
CA VAL A 327 6.89 17.27 -15.60
C VAL A 327 6.35 15.85 -15.48
N CYS A 328 6.61 15.17 -14.35
CA CYS A 328 6.29 13.76 -14.20
C CYS A 328 4.89 13.52 -13.63
N HIS A 329 4.38 14.44 -12.83
CA HIS A 329 3.08 14.33 -12.18
C HIS A 329 2.03 15.28 -12.71
N ARG A 330 2.41 16.19 -13.62
CA ARG A 330 1.53 17.24 -14.19
C ARG A 330 0.84 18.09 -13.12
N GLU A 331 1.53 18.30 -12.02
CA GLU A 331 1.07 19.10 -10.89
C GLU A 331 1.65 20.52 -10.96
N ALA A 332 0.90 21.51 -10.48
CA ALA A 332 1.41 22.88 -10.40
C ALA A 332 2.65 22.93 -9.51
N PRO A 333 3.67 23.73 -9.86
CA PRO A 333 4.83 23.91 -9.01
C PRO A 333 4.40 24.37 -7.62
N VAL A 334 4.98 23.78 -6.59
CA VAL A 334 4.73 24.12 -5.19
C VAL A 334 5.95 24.87 -4.67
N LEU A 335 5.72 26.05 -4.11
CA LEU A 335 6.73 26.71 -3.30
C LEU A 335 6.64 26.10 -1.90
N PHE A 336 7.69 25.41 -1.49
CA PHE A 336 7.75 24.83 -0.16
C PHE A 336 7.95 25.94 0.86
N ARG A 337 7.05 26.01 1.83
CA ARG A 337 7.13 26.95 2.94
C ARG A 337 8.02 26.36 4.03
N GLY A 338 8.71 27.22 4.78
CA GLY A 338 9.44 26.79 5.99
C GLY A 338 8.46 26.22 7.02
N GLU A 339 8.94 25.35 7.93
CA GLU A 339 8.10 24.69 8.96
C GLU A 339 7.27 25.65 9.82
N SER A 340 7.65 26.94 9.91
CA SER A 340 6.95 27.99 10.66
C SER A 340 5.65 28.49 10.02
N GLU A 341 5.34 28.09 8.78
CA GLU A 341 4.19 28.60 8.02
C GLU A 341 3.11 27.55 7.75
N ILE A 342 3.26 26.33 8.25
CA ILE A 342 2.25 25.29 8.12
C ILE A 342 1.20 25.50 9.21
N PRO A 343 -0.08 25.70 8.90
CA PRO A 343 -1.14 25.78 9.91
C PRO A 343 -1.16 24.48 10.72
N LYS A 344 -1.15 24.61 12.05
CA LYS A 344 -1.22 23.48 12.99
C LYS A 344 -2.59 22.84 12.97
#